data_9b6f4caf93e80b8bb96c97956e48c04e
#
_entry.id   9b6f4caf93e80b8bb96c97956e48c04e
#
_cell.length_a   1.000
_cell.length_b   1.000
_cell.length_c   1.000
_cell.angle_alpha   90.00
_cell.angle_beta   90.00
_cell.angle_gamma   90.00
#
_symmetry.space_group_name_H-M   'P 1'
#
loop_
_entity.id
_entity.type
_entity.pdbx_description
1 polymer ?
#
loop_
_entity_poly.entity_id
_entity_poly.type
_entity_poly.pdbx_seq_one_letter_code
_entity_poly.pdbx_strand_id
1 'polypeptide(L)'
;MVTKSVADAEAAAGEAARVIEIAAAAAINDRGSFSLAVSGGKTPWRTLEILADSSMNWSKTSLFQVDERIAPTGSPERNLTHLVLSLPLMCQAAIRPMPVGAEDLETAAQSYEYSLPGQFDLIHLGLGPDGHTASLVPGDPVLDVTDRGVALTGGEYQGTRRMTLTYPVLNAARKILFLVTGDGKEDALKKLIAADPSIPAGRVENSNMLTVTDLSPESLA
;
A
#
# COMPACT_ATOMS: atom_id res chain seq x y z
N MET A 1 8.13 -8.87 13.05
CA MET A 1 7.36 -7.62 12.80
C MET A 1 7.31 -6.81 14.09
N VAL A 2 7.38 -5.47 14.02
CA VAL A 2 7.20 -4.55 15.16
C VAL A 2 5.82 -3.91 15.05
N THR A 3 5.06 -3.85 16.17
CA THR A 3 3.74 -3.19 16.21
C THR A 3 3.79 -1.98 17.12
N LYS A 4 3.27 -0.85 16.65
CA LYS A 4 3.15 0.41 17.39
C LYS A 4 1.68 0.81 17.47
N SER A 5 1.10 0.73 18.68
CA SER A 5 -0.23 1.26 18.94
C SER A 5 -0.16 2.75 19.26
N VAL A 6 -1.15 3.50 18.79
CA VAL A 6 -1.32 4.95 19.00
C VAL A 6 -2.75 5.26 19.40
N ALA A 7 -3.04 6.51 19.78
CA ALA A 7 -4.30 6.89 20.42
C ALA A 7 -5.53 6.76 19.50
N ASP A 8 -5.37 7.08 18.21
CA ASP A 8 -6.48 7.16 17.25
C ASP A 8 -5.95 7.12 15.79
N ALA A 9 -6.86 7.16 14.84
CA ALA A 9 -6.53 7.12 13.41
C ALA A 9 -5.74 8.35 12.92
N GLU A 10 -5.92 9.53 13.55
CA GLU A 10 -5.14 10.72 13.20
C GLU A 10 -3.69 10.58 13.68
N ALA A 11 -3.50 10.07 14.90
CA ALA A 11 -2.17 9.75 15.42
C ALA A 11 -1.50 8.65 14.58
N ALA A 12 -2.27 7.68 14.08
CA ALA A 12 -1.78 6.63 13.19
C ALA A 12 -1.32 7.20 11.84
N ALA A 13 -2.10 8.12 11.25
CA ALA A 13 -1.71 8.81 10.01
C ALA A 13 -0.44 9.64 10.21
N GLY A 14 -0.33 10.39 11.32
CA GLY A 14 0.85 11.17 11.67
C GLY A 14 2.10 10.31 11.89
N GLU A 15 1.97 9.18 12.58
CA GLU A 15 3.09 8.25 12.77
C GLU A 15 3.52 7.58 11.47
N ALA A 16 2.55 7.17 10.61
CA ALA A 16 2.85 6.64 9.30
C ALA A 16 3.59 7.66 8.42
N ALA A 17 3.14 8.93 8.42
CA ALA A 17 3.81 10.01 7.71
C ALA A 17 5.27 10.20 8.20
N ARG A 18 5.48 10.22 9.52
CA ARG A 18 6.82 10.33 10.11
C ARG A 18 7.73 9.16 9.69
N VAL A 19 7.21 7.92 9.67
CA VAL A 19 7.97 6.74 9.24
C VAL A 19 8.35 6.84 7.77
N ILE A 20 7.44 7.30 6.92
CA ILE A 20 7.67 7.48 5.47
C ILE A 20 8.70 8.60 5.25
N GLU A 21 8.58 9.74 5.93
CA GLU A 21 9.50 10.87 5.79
C GLU A 21 10.94 10.48 6.18
N ILE A 22 11.12 9.75 7.29
CA ILE A 22 12.42 9.23 7.70
C ILE A 22 13.00 8.27 6.66
N ALA A 23 12.18 7.37 6.13
CA ALA A 23 12.62 6.44 5.10
C ALA A 23 13.00 7.17 3.80
N ALA A 24 12.23 8.20 3.42
CA ALA A 24 12.52 9.04 2.26
C ALA A 24 13.85 9.79 2.41
N ALA A 25 14.06 10.44 3.56
CA ALA A 25 15.31 11.16 3.83
C ALA A 25 16.53 10.21 3.76
N ALA A 26 16.44 9.04 4.36
CA ALA A 26 17.49 8.03 4.33
C ALA A 26 17.75 7.52 2.90
N ALA A 27 16.70 7.16 2.15
CA ALA A 27 16.82 6.67 0.78
C ALA A 27 17.42 7.71 -0.16
N ILE A 28 16.96 8.97 -0.07
CA ILE A 28 17.46 10.07 -0.90
C ILE A 28 18.92 10.39 -0.57
N ASN A 29 19.31 10.37 0.70
CA ASN A 29 20.70 10.57 1.10
C ASN A 29 21.62 9.46 0.58
N ASP A 30 21.17 8.22 0.57
CA ASP A 30 21.94 7.02 0.29
C ASP A 30 21.99 6.67 -1.20
N ARG A 31 20.86 6.87 -1.91
CA ARG A 31 20.63 6.41 -3.29
C ARG A 31 20.17 7.52 -4.25
N GLY A 32 19.95 8.75 -3.75
CA GLY A 32 19.55 9.90 -4.55
C GLY A 32 18.05 10.00 -4.86
N SER A 33 17.25 8.97 -4.55
CA SER A 33 15.82 8.92 -4.82
C SER A 33 15.09 8.06 -3.78
N PHE A 34 13.76 8.18 -3.76
CA PHE A 34 12.87 7.39 -2.90
C PHE A 34 11.70 6.84 -3.71
N SER A 35 11.43 5.55 -3.55
CA SER A 35 10.31 4.85 -4.17
C SER A 35 9.32 4.37 -3.11
N LEU A 36 8.09 4.87 -3.19
CA LEU A 36 6.99 4.58 -2.28
C LEU A 36 5.81 3.97 -3.06
N ALA A 37 5.27 2.85 -2.59
CA ALA A 37 3.97 2.37 -3.04
C ALA A 37 2.94 2.51 -1.91
N VAL A 38 1.70 2.92 -2.25
CA VAL A 38 0.65 3.23 -1.26
C VAL A 38 -0.65 2.51 -1.57
N SER A 39 -1.29 2.03 -0.50
CA SER A 39 -2.68 1.56 -0.52
C SER A 39 -3.67 2.72 -0.45
N GLY A 40 -4.89 2.48 -0.93
CA GLY A 40 -6.03 3.37 -0.73
C GLY A 40 -6.64 3.27 0.67
N GLY A 41 -7.44 4.28 1.04
CA GLY A 41 -8.20 4.30 2.28
C GLY A 41 -8.17 5.65 3.00
N LYS A 42 -9.06 5.89 3.94
CA LYS A 42 -9.18 7.19 4.63
C LYS A 42 -7.90 7.59 5.36
N THR A 43 -7.36 6.70 6.19
CA THR A 43 -6.13 6.97 6.94
C THR A 43 -4.90 7.09 6.04
N PRO A 44 -4.68 6.26 5.00
CA PRO A 44 -3.68 6.48 3.97
C PRO A 44 -3.74 7.84 3.28
N TRP A 45 -4.96 8.30 2.90
CA TRP A 45 -5.10 9.63 2.30
C TRP A 45 -4.71 10.74 3.27
N ARG A 46 -5.11 10.61 4.55
CA ARG A 46 -4.70 11.55 5.60
C ARG A 46 -3.18 11.55 5.80
N THR A 47 -2.54 10.40 5.74
CA THR A 47 -1.08 10.29 5.78
C THR A 47 -0.40 11.08 4.66
N LEU A 48 -0.95 11.00 3.43
CA LEU A 48 -0.40 11.74 2.29
C LEU A 48 -0.61 13.26 2.40
N GLU A 49 -1.74 13.71 2.94
CA GLU A 49 -1.97 15.12 3.24
C GLU A 49 -0.92 15.66 4.23
N ILE A 50 -0.64 14.92 5.31
CA ILE A 50 0.41 15.28 6.28
C ILE A 50 1.80 15.31 5.61
N LEU A 51 2.10 14.33 4.76
CA LEU A 51 3.36 14.29 4.01
C LEU A 51 3.49 15.45 3.01
N ALA A 52 2.39 15.90 2.42
CA ALA A 52 2.39 17.05 1.51
C ALA A 52 2.82 18.35 2.19
N ASP A 53 2.50 18.49 3.49
CA ASP A 53 2.88 19.64 4.33
C ASP A 53 4.24 19.45 5.04
N SER A 54 4.89 18.29 4.86
CA SER A 54 6.17 17.96 5.49
C SER A 54 7.38 18.44 4.67
N SER A 55 8.59 18.18 5.18
CA SER A 55 9.85 18.46 4.47
C SER A 55 10.22 17.42 3.41
N MET A 56 9.32 16.53 3.02
CA MET A 56 9.55 15.48 2.05
C MET A 56 9.95 16.03 0.66
N ASN A 57 11.04 15.51 0.10
CA ASN A 57 11.50 15.94 -1.21
C ASN A 57 10.75 15.19 -2.34
N TRP A 58 9.61 15.77 -2.76
CA TRP A 58 8.76 15.18 -3.80
C TRP A 58 9.44 15.11 -5.18
N SER A 59 10.40 15.99 -5.49
CA SER A 59 11.12 15.94 -6.77
C SER A 59 12.07 14.74 -6.90
N LYS A 60 12.41 14.10 -5.78
CA LYS A 60 13.23 12.88 -5.71
C LYS A 60 12.41 11.64 -5.33
N THR A 61 11.08 11.77 -5.27
CA THR A 61 10.16 10.71 -4.88
C THR A 61 9.41 10.19 -6.09
N SER A 62 9.23 8.88 -6.19
CA SER A 62 8.29 8.24 -7.09
C SER A 62 7.21 7.52 -6.27
N LEU A 63 5.96 7.87 -6.52
CA LEU A 63 4.79 7.40 -5.78
C LEU A 63 3.97 6.45 -6.66
N PHE A 64 3.92 5.18 -6.28
CA PHE A 64 3.20 4.11 -6.97
C PHE A 64 1.94 3.71 -6.19
N GLN A 65 1.02 3.06 -6.88
CA GLN A 65 -0.13 2.41 -6.23
C GLN A 65 0.20 0.94 -5.96
N VAL A 66 -0.26 0.39 -4.83
CA VAL A 66 -0.16 -1.07 -4.58
C VAL A 66 -1.26 -1.82 -5.28
N ASP A 67 -2.41 -1.17 -5.49
CA ASP A 67 -3.56 -1.71 -6.22
C ASP A 67 -4.44 -0.59 -6.77
N GLU A 68 -5.26 -0.94 -7.76
CA GLU A 68 -6.25 -0.02 -8.32
C GLU A 68 -7.49 -0.77 -8.79
N ARG A 69 -8.64 -0.15 -8.65
CA ARG A 69 -9.92 -0.63 -9.14
C ARG A 69 -10.06 -0.38 -10.63
N ILE A 70 -10.49 -1.39 -11.39
CA ILE A 70 -10.81 -1.26 -12.82
C ILE A 70 -12.16 -0.57 -12.92
N ALA A 71 -12.10 0.76 -13.00
CA ALA A 71 -13.26 1.64 -13.06
C ALA A 71 -12.94 2.85 -13.96
N PRO A 72 -13.94 3.60 -14.45
CA PRO A 72 -13.73 4.77 -15.29
C PRO A 72 -12.83 5.83 -14.63
N THR A 73 -12.10 6.57 -15.44
CA THR A 73 -11.27 7.70 -14.95
C THR A 73 -12.14 8.71 -14.21
N GLY A 74 -11.67 9.14 -13.03
CA GLY A 74 -12.40 10.06 -12.15
C GLY A 74 -13.49 9.40 -11.31
N SER A 75 -13.74 8.08 -11.44
CA SER A 75 -14.66 7.38 -10.55
C SER A 75 -14.23 7.51 -9.09
N PRO A 76 -15.18 7.74 -8.15
CA PRO A 76 -14.90 7.76 -6.72
C PRO A 76 -14.46 6.38 -6.18
N GLU A 77 -14.64 5.31 -6.95
CA GLU A 77 -14.14 3.99 -6.59
C GLU A 77 -12.63 3.87 -6.77
N ARG A 78 -12.01 4.69 -7.65
CA ARG A 78 -10.60 4.61 -7.95
C ARG A 78 -9.72 5.17 -6.84
N ASN A 79 -8.68 4.42 -6.47
CA ASN A 79 -7.65 4.90 -5.55
C ASN A 79 -6.94 6.15 -6.10
N LEU A 80 -6.67 6.20 -7.41
CA LEU A 80 -6.02 7.36 -8.05
C LEU A 80 -6.82 8.65 -7.87
N THR A 81 -8.16 8.60 -7.94
CA THR A 81 -9.01 9.78 -7.75
C THR A 81 -8.75 10.41 -6.38
N HIS A 82 -8.74 9.61 -5.33
CA HIS A 82 -8.47 10.09 -3.98
C HIS A 82 -7.00 10.48 -3.77
N LEU A 83 -6.07 9.72 -4.34
CA LEU A 83 -4.64 10.02 -4.27
C LEU A 83 -4.32 11.41 -4.83
N VAL A 84 -4.90 11.75 -5.98
CA VAL A 84 -4.74 13.08 -6.60
C VAL A 84 -5.37 14.17 -5.74
N LEU A 85 -6.53 13.92 -5.12
CA LEU A 85 -7.19 14.88 -4.25
C LEU A 85 -6.43 15.14 -2.93
N SER A 86 -5.70 14.14 -2.44
CA SER A 86 -4.92 14.24 -1.19
C SER A 86 -3.56 14.95 -1.37
N LEU A 87 -3.15 15.25 -2.61
CA LEU A 87 -1.84 15.84 -2.88
C LEU A 87 -1.94 17.14 -3.67
N PRO A 88 -1.23 18.22 -3.26
CA PRO A 88 -1.08 19.43 -4.06
C PRO A 88 -0.47 19.13 -5.44
N LEU A 89 -0.75 19.98 -6.43
CA LEU A 89 -0.27 19.80 -7.81
C LEU A 89 1.23 19.57 -7.91
N MET A 90 2.03 20.25 -7.08
CA MET A 90 3.50 20.08 -7.05
C MET A 90 3.95 18.66 -6.66
N CYS A 91 3.14 17.95 -5.87
CA CYS A 91 3.44 16.58 -5.43
C CYS A 91 2.93 15.54 -6.43
N GLN A 92 1.93 15.89 -7.25
CA GLN A 92 1.29 14.96 -8.19
C GLN A 92 2.24 14.50 -9.31
N ALA A 93 3.27 15.27 -9.63
CA ALA A 93 4.30 14.88 -10.60
C ALA A 93 5.07 13.59 -10.19
N ALA A 94 5.04 13.26 -8.90
CA ALA A 94 5.64 12.03 -8.37
C ALA A 94 4.80 10.78 -8.65
N ILE A 95 3.49 10.92 -8.96
CA ILE A 95 2.56 9.80 -9.09
C ILE A 95 2.86 8.98 -10.35
N ARG A 96 2.90 7.67 -10.18
CA ARG A 96 3.00 6.64 -11.22
C ARG A 96 1.74 5.78 -11.15
N PRO A 97 0.67 6.15 -11.90
CA PRO A 97 -0.63 5.51 -11.75
C PRO A 97 -0.68 4.13 -12.42
N MET A 98 -1.44 3.20 -11.82
CA MET A 98 -1.81 1.94 -12.47
C MET A 98 -2.71 2.21 -13.68
N PRO A 99 -2.37 1.67 -14.87
CA PRO A 99 -3.05 2.01 -16.13
C PRO A 99 -4.34 1.18 -16.36
N VAL A 100 -5.25 1.18 -15.38
CA VAL A 100 -6.50 0.39 -15.42
C VAL A 100 -7.56 0.90 -16.39
N GLY A 101 -7.31 2.01 -17.09
CA GLY A 101 -8.17 2.51 -18.17
C GLY A 101 -7.77 2.01 -19.56
N ALA A 102 -6.78 1.15 -19.67
CA ALA A 102 -6.34 0.58 -20.94
C ALA A 102 -7.34 -0.45 -21.47
N GLU A 103 -7.42 -0.60 -22.80
CA GLU A 103 -8.26 -1.64 -23.44
C GLU A 103 -7.72 -3.05 -23.16
N ASP A 104 -6.40 -3.22 -23.22
CA ASP A 104 -5.71 -4.47 -22.87
C ASP A 104 -5.06 -4.32 -21.48
N LEU A 105 -5.76 -4.83 -20.47
CA LEU A 105 -5.33 -4.75 -19.09
C LEU A 105 -4.13 -5.65 -18.75
N GLU A 106 -3.95 -6.77 -19.46
CA GLU A 106 -2.79 -7.65 -19.25
C GLU A 106 -1.51 -6.98 -19.75
N THR A 107 -1.53 -6.41 -20.94
CA THR A 107 -0.41 -5.61 -21.47
C THR A 107 -0.16 -4.38 -20.59
N ALA A 108 -1.21 -3.76 -20.07
CA ALA A 108 -1.09 -2.62 -19.16
C ALA A 108 -0.45 -3.01 -17.82
N ALA A 109 -0.81 -4.16 -17.26
CA ALA A 109 -0.18 -4.69 -16.04
C ALA A 109 1.32 -4.96 -16.23
N GLN A 110 1.70 -5.59 -17.35
CA GLN A 110 3.11 -5.80 -17.71
C GLN A 110 3.86 -4.47 -17.87
N SER A 111 3.25 -3.49 -18.52
CA SER A 111 3.86 -2.16 -18.70
C SER A 111 4.07 -1.45 -17.37
N TYR A 112 3.12 -1.58 -16.43
CA TYR A 112 3.27 -1.04 -15.10
C TYR A 112 4.39 -1.76 -14.33
N GLU A 113 4.47 -3.09 -14.43
CA GLU A 113 5.56 -3.88 -13.84
C GLU A 113 6.93 -3.42 -14.33
N TYR A 114 7.12 -3.19 -15.63
CA TYR A 114 8.39 -2.67 -16.17
C TYR A 114 8.74 -1.26 -15.66
N SER A 115 7.76 -0.49 -15.21
CA SER A 115 7.96 0.84 -14.63
C SER A 115 8.33 0.82 -13.14
N LEU A 116 8.17 -0.33 -12.47
CA LEU A 116 8.47 -0.47 -11.04
C LEU A 116 9.98 -0.33 -10.80
N PRO A 117 10.39 0.20 -9.62
CA PRO A 117 11.78 0.11 -9.21
C PRO A 117 12.16 -1.37 -9.01
N GLY A 118 13.43 -1.71 -9.22
CA GLY A 118 13.88 -3.08 -8.96
C GLY A 118 13.63 -3.55 -7.53
N GLN A 119 13.57 -2.60 -6.59
CA GLN A 119 13.20 -2.82 -5.20
C GLN A 119 12.62 -1.53 -4.62
N PHE A 120 11.41 -1.59 -4.04
CA PHE A 120 10.82 -0.44 -3.35
C PHE A 120 11.57 -0.12 -2.06
N ASP A 121 11.74 1.16 -1.76
CA ASP A 121 12.28 1.61 -0.48
C ASP A 121 11.27 1.42 0.65
N LEU A 122 9.99 1.70 0.38
CA LEU A 122 8.90 1.45 1.30
C LEU A 122 7.61 1.11 0.55
N ILE A 123 6.91 0.08 1.01
CA ILE A 123 5.53 -0.20 0.60
C ILE A 123 4.62 0.00 1.81
N HIS A 124 3.63 0.89 1.67
CA HIS A 124 2.58 1.10 2.63
C HIS A 124 1.37 0.23 2.28
N LEU A 125 0.95 -0.61 3.21
CA LEU A 125 -0.17 -1.55 3.06
C LEU A 125 -1.28 -1.27 4.08
N GLY A 126 -2.52 -1.47 3.65
CA GLY A 126 -3.67 -1.61 4.54
C GLY A 126 -3.93 -3.07 4.91
N LEU A 127 -4.86 -3.29 5.84
CA LEU A 127 -5.37 -4.60 6.23
C LEU A 127 -6.89 -4.58 6.21
N GLY A 128 -7.51 -5.48 5.47
CA GLY A 128 -8.96 -5.70 5.51
C GLY A 128 -9.39 -6.55 6.70
N PRO A 129 -10.68 -6.49 7.11
CA PRO A 129 -11.20 -7.34 8.18
C PRO A 129 -11.16 -8.83 7.86
N ASP A 130 -11.16 -9.18 6.57
CA ASP A 130 -11.00 -10.54 6.03
C ASP A 130 -9.52 -10.94 5.83
N GLY A 131 -8.59 -10.07 6.20
CA GLY A 131 -7.16 -10.29 6.09
C GLY A 131 -6.55 -10.01 4.71
N HIS A 132 -7.32 -9.42 3.75
CA HIS A 132 -6.72 -8.97 2.49
C HIS A 132 -5.74 -7.81 2.71
N THR A 133 -4.76 -7.68 1.81
CA THR A 133 -3.89 -6.51 1.70
C THR A 133 -3.66 -6.20 0.22
N ALA A 134 -3.44 -4.93 -0.16
CA ALA A 134 -3.54 -4.52 -1.55
C ALA A 134 -4.86 -5.04 -2.16
N SER A 135 -4.82 -5.72 -3.31
CA SER A 135 -5.94 -6.53 -3.81
C SER A 135 -5.63 -8.03 -3.84
N LEU A 136 -4.80 -8.48 -2.91
CA LEU A 136 -4.60 -9.89 -2.58
C LEU A 136 -5.76 -10.33 -1.66
N VAL A 137 -6.81 -10.89 -2.26
CA VAL A 137 -8.11 -11.17 -1.63
C VAL A 137 -8.23 -12.67 -1.31
N PRO A 138 -8.81 -13.06 -0.15
CA PRO A 138 -9.00 -14.46 0.18
C PRO A 138 -9.71 -15.25 -0.94
N GLY A 139 -9.12 -16.38 -1.34
CA GLY A 139 -9.68 -17.28 -2.35
C GLY A 139 -9.52 -16.84 -3.81
N ASP A 140 -8.94 -15.68 -4.08
CA ASP A 140 -8.67 -15.24 -5.45
C ASP A 140 -7.39 -15.89 -5.99
N PRO A 141 -7.37 -16.34 -7.28
CA PRO A 141 -6.19 -16.93 -7.91
C PRO A 141 -4.95 -16.03 -7.93
N VAL A 142 -5.11 -14.71 -7.77
CA VAL A 142 -3.99 -13.75 -7.67
C VAL A 142 -3.04 -14.08 -6.54
N LEU A 143 -3.48 -14.79 -5.51
CA LEU A 143 -2.66 -15.22 -4.37
C LEU A 143 -1.57 -16.23 -4.74
N ASP A 144 -1.75 -16.93 -5.85
CA ASP A 144 -0.82 -17.97 -6.32
C ASP A 144 0.11 -17.46 -7.44
N VAL A 145 0.02 -16.17 -7.78
CA VAL A 145 0.91 -15.54 -8.77
C VAL A 145 2.29 -15.32 -8.17
N THR A 146 3.28 -16.04 -8.69
CA THR A 146 4.68 -16.00 -8.23
C THR A 146 5.69 -15.62 -9.30
N ASP A 147 5.26 -15.52 -10.55
CA ASP A 147 6.08 -15.33 -11.76
C ASP A 147 6.12 -13.89 -12.28
N ARG A 148 5.30 -13.00 -11.68
CA ARG A 148 5.20 -11.58 -12.11
C ARG A 148 4.90 -10.68 -10.91
N GLY A 149 5.29 -9.38 -11.05
CA GLY A 149 5.16 -8.39 -9.99
C GLY A 149 3.82 -7.67 -9.95
N VAL A 150 3.07 -7.69 -11.07
CA VAL A 150 1.75 -7.05 -11.19
C VAL A 150 0.78 -8.02 -11.85
N ALA A 151 -0.43 -8.13 -11.31
CA ALA A 151 -1.46 -9.02 -11.85
C ALA A 151 -2.87 -8.41 -11.72
N LEU A 152 -3.81 -8.98 -12.46
CA LEU A 152 -5.23 -8.71 -12.32
C LEU A 152 -5.85 -9.73 -11.36
N THR A 153 -6.84 -9.32 -10.54
CA THR A 153 -7.64 -10.27 -9.78
C THR A 153 -8.43 -11.19 -10.72
N GLY A 154 -8.60 -12.45 -10.31
CA GLY A 154 -9.39 -13.44 -11.07
C GLY A 154 -10.87 -13.11 -11.08
N GLY A 155 -11.39 -12.56 -9.98
CA GLY A 155 -12.78 -12.16 -9.80
C GLY A 155 -12.96 -10.70 -9.39
N GLU A 156 -14.22 -10.33 -9.19
CA GLU A 156 -14.59 -9.06 -8.58
C GLU A 156 -14.52 -9.17 -7.05
N TYR A 157 -14.02 -8.12 -6.43
CA TYR A 157 -14.09 -7.95 -4.98
C TYR A 157 -14.70 -6.58 -4.68
N GLN A 158 -15.80 -6.57 -3.92
CA GLN A 158 -16.60 -5.36 -3.68
C GLN A 158 -17.05 -4.68 -4.99
N GLY A 159 -17.50 -5.50 -5.97
CA GLY A 159 -18.10 -5.01 -7.21
C GLY A 159 -17.13 -4.63 -8.33
N THR A 160 -15.82 -4.76 -8.16
CA THR A 160 -14.85 -4.44 -9.20
C THR A 160 -13.70 -5.45 -9.26
N ARG A 161 -13.22 -5.76 -10.47
CA ARG A 161 -11.90 -6.37 -10.67
C ARG A 161 -10.81 -5.35 -10.38
N ARG A 162 -9.59 -5.82 -10.13
CA ARG A 162 -8.48 -4.96 -9.70
C ARG A 162 -7.16 -5.34 -10.35
N MET A 163 -6.27 -4.35 -10.47
CA MET A 163 -4.86 -4.56 -10.75
C MET A 163 -4.11 -4.40 -9.42
N THR A 164 -3.14 -5.27 -9.13
CA THR A 164 -2.45 -5.30 -7.83
C THR A 164 -0.98 -5.68 -7.96
N LEU A 165 -0.15 -5.16 -7.06
CA LEU A 165 1.15 -5.75 -6.78
C LEU A 165 0.98 -7.15 -6.19
N THR A 166 1.88 -8.06 -6.52
CA THR A 166 1.89 -9.45 -6.06
C THR A 166 2.94 -9.68 -4.96
N TYR A 167 2.92 -10.83 -4.33
CA TYR A 167 3.88 -11.18 -3.27
C TYR A 167 5.35 -11.00 -3.66
N PRO A 168 5.82 -11.38 -4.87
CA PRO A 168 7.20 -11.11 -5.30
C PRO A 168 7.66 -9.67 -5.08
N VAL A 169 6.81 -8.69 -5.43
CA VAL A 169 7.14 -7.26 -5.23
C VAL A 169 7.06 -6.85 -3.77
N LEU A 170 6.01 -7.29 -3.06
CA LEU A 170 5.83 -6.96 -1.65
C LEU A 170 6.98 -7.50 -0.81
N ASN A 171 7.34 -8.76 -1.01
CA ASN A 171 8.38 -9.44 -0.24
C ASN A 171 9.78 -8.89 -0.53
N ALA A 172 10.00 -8.38 -1.74
CA ALA A 172 11.28 -7.78 -2.13
C ALA A 172 11.50 -6.36 -1.57
N ALA A 173 10.49 -5.68 -1.04
CA ALA A 173 10.61 -4.32 -0.53
C ALA A 173 11.64 -4.19 0.61
N ARG A 174 12.34 -3.06 0.69
CA ARG A 174 13.27 -2.76 1.80
C ARG A 174 12.55 -2.60 3.13
N LYS A 175 11.32 -2.09 3.10
CA LYS A 175 10.47 -1.93 4.27
C LYS A 175 8.99 -2.04 3.89
N ILE A 176 8.22 -2.68 4.76
CA ILE A 176 6.75 -2.68 4.70
C ILE A 176 6.21 -1.95 5.92
N LEU A 177 5.28 -1.03 5.67
CA LEU A 177 4.51 -0.34 6.68
C LEU A 177 3.04 -0.75 6.54
N PHE A 178 2.54 -1.55 7.48
CA PHE A 178 1.11 -1.76 7.63
C PHE A 178 0.49 -0.62 8.44
N LEU A 179 -0.55 0.01 7.90
CA LEU A 179 -1.37 1.00 8.58
C LEU A 179 -2.77 0.42 8.78
N VAL A 180 -3.08 0.10 10.03
CA VAL A 180 -4.29 -0.65 10.39
C VAL A 180 -5.10 0.17 11.39
N THR A 181 -6.22 0.74 10.96
CA THR A 181 -7.05 1.61 11.79
C THR A 181 -8.52 1.23 11.71
N GLY A 182 -9.25 1.50 12.79
CA GLY A 182 -10.68 1.28 12.92
C GLY A 182 -11.04 -0.11 13.44
N ASP A 183 -12.25 -0.19 14.00
CA ASP A 183 -12.81 -1.39 14.61
C ASP A 183 -12.99 -2.56 13.65
N GLY A 184 -13.06 -3.77 14.18
CA GLY A 184 -13.33 -4.99 13.42
C GLY A 184 -12.11 -5.55 12.66
N LYS A 185 -10.91 -5.08 12.98
CA LYS A 185 -9.65 -5.57 12.38
C LYS A 185 -8.77 -6.33 13.36
N GLU A 186 -9.20 -6.51 14.59
CA GLU A 186 -8.45 -7.13 15.69
C GLU A 186 -8.00 -8.55 15.31
N ASP A 187 -8.93 -9.38 14.82
CA ASP A 187 -8.64 -10.76 14.44
C ASP A 187 -7.68 -10.83 13.23
N ALA A 188 -7.91 -9.99 12.24
CA ALA A 188 -7.02 -9.93 11.08
C ALA A 188 -5.62 -9.44 11.47
N LEU A 189 -5.53 -8.45 12.38
CA LEU A 189 -4.24 -7.94 12.86
C LEU A 189 -3.51 -8.97 13.74
N LYS A 190 -4.20 -9.71 14.61
CA LYS A 190 -3.61 -10.83 15.36
C LYS A 190 -2.99 -11.87 14.42
N LYS A 191 -3.72 -12.26 13.37
CA LYS A 191 -3.23 -13.19 12.35
C LYS A 191 -2.04 -12.63 11.58
N LEU A 192 -2.07 -11.33 11.22
CA LEU A 192 -0.93 -10.67 10.57
C LEU A 192 0.31 -10.69 11.48
N ILE A 193 0.16 -10.36 12.78
CA ILE A 193 1.26 -10.38 13.75
C ILE A 193 1.84 -11.79 13.91
N ALA A 194 0.97 -12.80 13.90
CA ALA A 194 1.36 -14.21 13.97
C ALA A 194 1.93 -14.79 12.66
N ALA A 195 1.96 -13.98 11.58
CA ALA A 195 2.29 -14.43 10.22
C ALA A 195 1.44 -15.67 9.80
N ASP A 196 0.15 -15.65 10.14
CA ASP A 196 -0.78 -16.74 9.84
C ASP A 196 -1.11 -16.78 8.34
N PRO A 197 -0.70 -17.83 7.61
CA PRO A 197 -0.91 -17.93 6.17
C PRO A 197 -2.38 -18.15 5.77
N SER A 198 -3.29 -18.30 6.74
CA SER A 198 -4.72 -18.42 6.50
C SER A 198 -5.34 -17.12 5.97
N ILE A 199 -4.64 -15.98 6.13
CA ILE A 199 -5.01 -14.69 5.56
C ILE A 199 -3.96 -14.21 4.55
N PRO A 200 -4.35 -13.49 3.48
CA PRO A 200 -3.40 -12.98 2.50
C PRO A 200 -2.29 -12.10 3.07
N ALA A 201 -2.62 -11.20 4.00
CA ALA A 201 -1.62 -10.33 4.64
C ALA A 201 -0.59 -11.14 5.44
N GLY A 202 -0.97 -12.26 6.04
CA GLY A 202 -0.08 -13.15 6.79
C GLY A 202 0.93 -13.91 5.93
N ARG A 203 0.71 -13.96 4.60
CA ARG A 203 1.64 -14.54 3.62
C ARG A 203 2.71 -13.54 3.14
N VAL A 204 2.67 -12.31 3.60
CA VAL A 204 3.69 -11.30 3.27
C VAL A 204 4.96 -11.63 4.06
N GLU A 205 6.02 -12.02 3.35
CA GLU A 205 7.31 -12.43 3.89
C GLU A 205 8.34 -11.31 3.73
N ASN A 206 8.46 -10.46 4.74
CA ASN A 206 9.47 -9.41 4.75
C ASN A 206 10.05 -9.25 6.16
N SER A 207 11.36 -9.21 6.27
CA SER A 207 12.08 -9.13 7.57
C SER A 207 11.98 -7.76 8.24
N ASN A 208 11.59 -6.72 7.47
CA ASN A 208 11.52 -5.32 7.94
C ASN A 208 10.08 -4.80 7.85
N MET A 209 9.19 -5.37 8.66
CA MET A 209 7.80 -4.95 8.75
C MET A 209 7.53 -4.16 10.02
N LEU A 210 6.84 -3.04 9.87
CA LEU A 210 6.28 -2.21 10.94
C LEU A 210 4.77 -2.12 10.77
N THR A 211 4.04 -2.32 11.84
CA THR A 211 2.61 -2.02 11.90
C THR A 211 2.37 -0.80 12.76
N VAL A 212 1.57 0.15 12.28
CA VAL A 212 1.02 1.28 13.04
C VAL A 212 -0.50 1.07 13.12
N THR A 213 -1.05 1.14 14.33
CA THR A 213 -2.47 0.85 14.57
C THR A 213 -3.03 1.72 15.69
N ASP A 214 -4.34 2.03 15.62
CA ASP A 214 -5.11 2.64 16.72
C ASP A 214 -5.77 1.60 17.64
N LEU A 215 -5.58 0.32 17.35
CA LEU A 215 -6.04 -0.75 18.24
C LEU A 215 -5.17 -0.85 19.47
N SER A 216 -5.80 -1.08 20.62
CA SER A 216 -5.07 -1.13 21.90
C SER A 216 -4.20 -2.39 22.01
N PRO A 217 -3.07 -2.36 22.73
CA PRO A 217 -2.27 -3.55 22.99
C PRO A 217 -3.06 -4.68 23.65
N GLU A 218 -4.02 -4.32 24.55
CA GLU A 218 -4.87 -5.27 25.24
C GLU A 218 -5.79 -6.02 24.30
N SER A 219 -6.31 -5.35 23.24
CA SER A 219 -7.14 -5.98 22.22
C SER A 219 -6.39 -6.94 21.31
N LEU A 220 -5.06 -6.85 21.31
CA LEU A 220 -4.14 -7.66 20.48
C LEU A 220 -3.50 -8.81 21.25
N ALA A 221 -3.71 -8.85 22.57
CA ALA A 221 -3.22 -9.93 23.44
C ALA A 221 -3.98 -11.27 23.24
#